data_37b4f1c7fad752ef9e701eba18b1958d
#
_entry.id   37b4f1c7fad752ef9e701eba18b1958d
#
_cell.length_a   1.000
_cell.length_b   1.000
_cell.length_c   1.000
_cell.angle_alpha   90.00
_cell.angle_beta   90.00
_cell.angle_gamma   90.00
#
_symmetry.space_group_name_H-M   'P 1'
#
loop_
_entity.id
_entity.type
_entity.pdbx_description
1 polymer ?
#
loop_
_entity_poly.entity_id
_entity_poly.type
_entity_poly.pdbx_seq_one_letter_code
_entity_poly.pdbx_strand_id
1 'polypeptide(L)' 'MSDALNLEPGALVGGYTLMSRLGSGAMGSVWRVHDDGGEEYAMKILRDSLADDR' A
#
# COMPACT_ATOMS: atom_id res chain seq x y z
N MET A 1 9.14 10.16 -12.83
CA MET A 1 8.89 9.87 -12.53
C MET A 1 8.56 9.22 -12.00
N SER A 2 8.22 9.11 -11.57
CA SER A 2 7.97 8.75 -10.86
C SER A 2 7.64 7.83 -10.54
N ASP A 3 7.60 7.37 -10.52
CA ASP A 3 7.50 6.59 -10.11
C ASP A 3 6.94 6.19 -9.18
N ALA A 4 6.66 6.56 -8.66
CA ALA A 4 6.17 6.24 -7.48
C ALA A 4 4.90 5.62 -7.47
N LEU A 5 4.58 4.90 -6.48
CA LEU A 5 3.33 4.32 -6.28
C LEU A 5 2.33 5.35 -5.93
N ASN A 6 1.18 5.32 -6.57
CA ASN A 6 0.11 6.14 -6.16
C ASN A 6 -0.75 5.38 -5.25
N LEU A 7 -0.66 5.56 -3.99
CA LEU A 7 -1.43 4.84 -2.97
C LEU A 7 -2.79 5.48 -2.82
N GLU A 8 -3.75 4.89 -3.45
CA GLU A 8 -5.11 5.42 -3.39
C GLU A 8 -6.07 4.27 -3.58
N PRO A 9 -7.33 4.41 -3.23
CA PRO A 9 -8.29 3.36 -3.40
C PRO A 9 -8.36 2.95 -4.87
N GLY A 10 -8.33 1.68 -5.13
CA GLY A 10 -8.33 1.15 -6.47
C GLY A 10 -6.96 0.84 -7.03
N ALA A 11 -5.91 1.30 -6.38
CA ALA A 11 -4.56 1.05 -6.86
C ALA A 11 -4.19 -0.41 -6.67
N LEU A 12 -3.38 -0.93 -7.55
CA LEU A 12 -2.97 -2.32 -7.47
C LEU A 12 -1.55 -2.40 -6.97
N VAL A 13 -1.33 -3.12 -5.92
CA VAL A 13 -0.01 -3.26 -5.34
C VAL A 13 0.25 -4.74 -5.06
N GLY A 14 1.22 -5.32 -5.75
CA GLY A 14 1.60 -6.70 -5.50
C GLY A 14 0.50 -7.71 -5.70
N GLY A 15 -0.43 -7.42 -6.57
CA GLY A 15 -1.53 -8.34 -6.80
C GLY A 15 -2.74 -8.09 -5.94
N TYR A 16 -2.68 -7.05 -5.10
CA TYR A 16 -3.81 -6.70 -4.24
C TYR A 16 -4.33 -5.33 -4.60
N THR A 17 -5.61 -5.14 -4.47
CA THR A 17 -6.23 -3.86 -4.76
C THR A 17 -6.48 -3.11 -3.45
N LEU A 18 -6.03 -1.88 -3.37
CA LEU A 18 -6.21 -1.08 -2.17
C LEU A 18 -7.66 -0.65 -2.07
N MET A 19 -8.24 -0.78 -0.88
CA MET A 19 -9.63 -0.42 -0.67
C MET A 19 -9.75 0.85 0.15
N SER A 20 -9.17 0.86 1.32
CA SER A 20 -9.23 2.06 2.16
C SER A 20 -8.01 2.09 3.05
N ARG A 21 -7.60 3.28 3.43
CA ARG A 21 -6.44 3.42 4.28
C ARG A 21 -6.89 3.30 5.72
N LEU A 22 -6.27 2.39 6.45
CA LEU A 22 -6.61 2.17 7.83
C LEU A 22 -5.77 3.02 8.76
N GLY A 23 -4.59 3.40 8.33
CA GLY A 23 -3.72 4.22 9.14
C GLY A 23 -2.49 4.62 8.39
N SER A 24 -1.78 5.61 8.90
CA SER A 24 -0.54 6.03 8.28
C SER A 24 0.38 6.64 9.32
N GLY A 25 1.65 6.66 9.03
CA GLY A 25 2.64 7.21 9.92
C GLY A 25 3.94 7.41 9.20
N ALA A 26 4.98 7.66 9.98
CA ALA A 26 6.29 7.94 9.40
C ALA A 26 6.85 6.77 8.65
N MET A 27 6.51 5.57 9.05
CA MET A 27 7.07 4.40 8.44
C MET A 27 6.28 3.88 7.27
N GLY A 28 5.13 4.43 6.99
CA GLY A 28 4.32 3.96 5.89
C GLY A 28 2.86 4.01 6.22
N SER A 29 2.08 3.21 5.53
CA SER A 29 0.64 3.22 5.75
C SER A 29 0.11 1.80 5.75
N VAL A 30 -1.05 1.62 6.36
CA VAL A 30 -1.71 0.33 6.42
C VAL A 30 -3.00 0.46 5.66
N TRP A 31 -3.24 -0.48 4.78
CA TRP A 31 -4.40 -0.43 3.90
C TRP A 31 -5.21 -1.70 3.98
N ARG A 32 -6.50 -1.57 3.83
CA ARG A 32 -7.35 -2.71 3.64
C ARG A 32 -7.32 -3.01 2.16
N VAL A 33 -7.06 -4.24 1.81
CA VAL A 33 -6.88 -4.63 0.42
C VAL A 33 -7.66 -5.89 0.14
N HIS A 34 -7.89 -6.20 -1.10
CA HIS A 34 -8.46 -7.49 -1.46
C HIS A 34 -7.67 -8.10 -2.61
N ASP A 35 -7.72 -9.41 -2.71
CA ASP A 35 -7.04 -10.10 -3.80
C ASP A 35 -8.04 -10.32 -4.94
N ASP A 36 -7.65 -11.07 -5.94
CA ASP A 36 -8.50 -11.33 -7.08
C ASP A 36 -9.77 -12.03 -6.73
N GLY A 37 -9.80 -12.79 -5.71
CA GLY A 37 -11.00 -13.51 -5.31
C GLY A 37 -11.89 -12.72 -4.39
N GLY A 38 -11.48 -11.51 -4.05
CA GLY A 38 -12.27 -10.69 -3.15
C GLY A 38 -11.97 -10.89 -1.69
N GLU A 39 -10.97 -11.70 -1.36
CA GLU A 39 -10.61 -11.92 0.02
C GLU A 39 -9.89 -10.70 0.55
N GLU A 40 -10.23 -10.22 1.72
CA GLU A 40 -9.69 -8.99 2.27
C GLU A 40 -8.57 -9.22 3.27
N TYR A 41 -7.63 -8.31 3.27
CA TYR A 41 -6.47 -8.41 4.16
C TYR A 41 -6.05 -7.01 4.57
N ALA A 42 -5.23 -6.92 5.61
CA ALA A 42 -4.59 -5.66 5.98
C ALA A 42 -3.17 -5.72 5.45
N MET A 43 -2.77 -4.71 4.71
CA MET A 43 -1.45 -4.68 4.12
C MET A 43 -0.71 -3.45 4.61
N LYS A 44 0.51 -3.64 5.11
CA LYS A 44 1.32 -2.51 5.52
C LYS A 44 2.29 -2.19 4.40
N ILE A 45 2.27 -0.97 3.94
CA ILE A 45 3.12 -0.52 2.86
C ILE A 45 4.15 0.42 3.43
N LEU A 46 5.41 0.02 3.38
CA LEU A 46 6.48 0.80 3.97
C LEU A 46 6.98 1.85 3.00
N ARG A 47 7.49 2.92 3.57
CA ARG A 47 7.99 3.98 2.73
C ARG A 47 9.30 3.58 2.11
N ASP A 48 9.42 3.84 0.83
CA ASP A 48 10.58 3.50 0.17
C ASP A 48 11.76 4.25 0.57
N SER A 49 11.61 5.47 0.89
CA SER A 49 12.72 6.31 1.25
C SER A 49 13.47 5.79 2.43
N LEU A 50 12.84 4.99 3.24
CA LEU A 50 13.54 4.47 4.35
C LEU A 50 14.49 3.42 3.96
N ALA A 51 14.22 2.74 2.93
CA ALA A 51 15.06 1.71 2.54
C ALA A 51 16.33 2.20 2.00
N ASP A 52 16.34 3.39 1.49
CA ASP A 52 17.45 3.82 1.01
C ASP A 52 18.37 4.45 1.78
N ASP A 53 18.09 4.63 2.81
CA ASP A 53 18.87 5.25 3.61
C ASP A 53 19.89 4.61 4.05
N ARG A 54 20.47 4.28 3.80
CA ARG A 54 21.45 3.68 4.22
C ARG A 54 22.18 3.91 4.06
#